data_04e4a1f8a41f68ba738b196413246a1c
#
_entry.id   04e4a1f8a41f68ba738b196413246a1c
#
_cell.length_a   1.000
_cell.length_b   1.000
_cell.length_c   1.000
_cell.angle_alpha   90.00
_cell.angle_beta   90.00
_cell.angle_gamma   90.00
#
_symmetry.space_group_name_H-M   'P 1'
#
loop_
_entity.id
_entity.type
_entity.pdbx_description
1 polymer ?
#
loop_
_entity_poly.entity_id
_entity_poly.type
_entity_poly.pdbx_seq_one_letter_code
_entity_poly.pdbx_strand_id
1 'polypeptide(L)'
;MTPARESVRRLVAEGALTMSSSGRISTPELTSERIEELASLRALLEVELASRALPRAHMALIDRLQTINGRVADAVAMRDPVRYIRANLDFHRALYLRAQAPAMLAMAETVWLQLGPTMRALYGKLRKAEPPQYHRLILAALKAGDEPGLRLAVRSDVTQGLRLLAN
;
A
#
# COMPACT_ATOMS: atom_id res chain seq x y z
N MET A 1 -25.24 18.19 -9.80
CA MET A 1 -24.06 17.50 -10.38
C MET A 1 -24.28 16.01 -10.27
N THR A 2 -23.87 15.22 -11.27
CA THR A 2 -23.99 13.75 -11.18
C THR A 2 -22.91 13.19 -10.24
N PRO A 3 -23.22 12.17 -9.42
CA PRO A 3 -22.26 11.56 -8.48
C PRO A 3 -20.92 11.15 -9.13
N ALA A 4 -20.97 10.71 -10.39
CA ALA A 4 -19.77 10.32 -11.15
C ALA A 4 -18.80 11.49 -11.38
N ARG A 5 -19.31 12.69 -11.70
CA ARG A 5 -18.48 13.87 -11.91
C ARG A 5 -17.80 14.32 -10.61
N GLU A 6 -18.49 14.20 -9.50
CA GLU A 6 -17.93 14.54 -8.19
C GLU A 6 -16.82 13.57 -7.81
N SER A 7 -17.03 12.24 -8.00
CA SER A 7 -16.00 11.22 -7.77
C SER A 7 -14.74 11.48 -8.60
N VAL A 8 -14.91 11.84 -9.88
CA VAL A 8 -13.77 12.16 -10.75
C VAL A 8 -13.03 13.41 -10.28
N ARG A 9 -13.76 14.50 -9.93
CA ARG A 9 -13.14 15.71 -9.39
C ARG A 9 -12.33 15.42 -8.13
N ARG A 10 -12.86 14.60 -7.25
CA ARG A 10 -12.16 14.18 -6.04
C ARG A 10 -10.86 13.43 -6.38
N LEU A 11 -10.90 12.45 -7.28
CA LEU A 11 -9.72 11.72 -7.71
C LEU A 11 -8.66 12.62 -8.37
N VAL A 12 -9.10 13.67 -9.11
CA VAL A 12 -8.18 14.67 -9.66
C VAL A 12 -7.57 15.52 -8.55
N ALA A 13 -8.38 15.96 -7.58
CA ALA A 13 -7.89 16.75 -6.44
C ALA A 13 -6.91 15.96 -5.56
N GLU A 14 -7.10 14.65 -5.41
CA GLU A 14 -6.22 13.74 -4.68
C GLU A 14 -5.00 13.30 -5.51
N GLY A 15 -4.86 13.75 -6.77
CA GLY A 15 -3.73 13.43 -7.64
C GLY A 15 -3.72 12.00 -8.22
N ALA A 16 -4.81 11.25 -8.05
CA ALA A 16 -4.97 9.91 -8.64
C ALA A 16 -5.28 9.97 -10.14
N LEU A 17 -5.89 11.06 -10.59
CA LEU A 17 -6.18 11.37 -11.99
C LEU A 17 -5.66 12.76 -12.35
N THR A 18 -5.46 12.99 -13.65
CA THR A 18 -5.16 14.29 -14.22
C THR A 18 -6.27 14.68 -15.19
N MET A 19 -6.53 15.99 -15.30
CA MET A 19 -7.47 16.55 -16.29
C MET A 19 -6.73 17.57 -17.15
N SER A 20 -6.74 17.35 -18.46
CA SER A 20 -6.15 18.29 -19.43
C SER A 20 -7.02 19.55 -19.60
N SER A 21 -6.48 20.57 -20.25
CA SER A 21 -7.22 21.79 -20.62
C SER A 21 -8.45 21.52 -21.51
N SER A 22 -8.42 20.41 -22.28
CA SER A 22 -9.55 19.95 -23.08
C SER A 22 -10.60 19.15 -22.30
N GLY A 23 -10.41 18.96 -20.96
CA GLY A 23 -11.30 18.19 -20.11
C GLY A 23 -11.09 16.66 -20.18
N ARG A 24 -10.06 16.19 -20.91
CA ARG A 24 -9.71 14.77 -20.96
C ARG A 24 -9.13 14.32 -19.63
N ILE A 25 -9.65 13.21 -19.10
CA ILE A 25 -9.20 12.58 -17.86
C ILE A 25 -8.29 11.40 -18.17
N SER A 26 -7.16 11.33 -17.48
CA SER A 26 -6.18 10.24 -17.60
C SER A 26 -5.54 9.94 -16.24
N THR A 27 -4.91 8.78 -16.13
CA THR A 27 -4.01 8.50 -15.03
C THR A 27 -2.70 9.26 -15.25
N PRO A 28 -2.09 9.86 -14.19
CA PRO A 28 -0.80 10.50 -14.33
C PRO A 28 0.27 9.45 -14.69
N GLU A 29 1.18 9.84 -15.58
CA GLU A 29 2.42 9.09 -15.77
C GLU A 29 3.37 9.47 -14.62
N LEU A 30 3.85 8.45 -13.89
CA LEU A 30 4.74 8.67 -12.77
C LEU A 30 6.19 8.54 -13.23
N THR A 31 6.95 9.61 -13.11
CA THR A 31 8.41 9.60 -13.31
C THR A 31 9.10 8.84 -12.18
N SER A 32 10.35 8.42 -12.38
CA SER A 32 11.16 7.76 -11.35
C SER A 32 11.26 8.62 -10.08
N GLU A 33 11.48 9.92 -10.23
CA GLU A 33 11.58 10.87 -9.10
C GLU A 33 10.27 10.93 -8.32
N ARG A 34 9.12 10.92 -9.02
CA ARG A 34 7.81 10.94 -8.35
C ARG A 34 7.53 9.62 -7.63
N ILE A 35 7.95 8.49 -8.20
CA ILE A 35 7.84 7.18 -7.54
C ILE A 35 8.70 7.16 -6.26
N GLU A 36 9.93 7.68 -6.30
CA GLU A 36 10.81 7.75 -5.13
C GLU A 36 10.26 8.67 -4.04
N GLU A 37 9.70 9.82 -4.41
CA GLU A 37 9.04 10.74 -3.48
C GLU A 37 7.86 10.05 -2.77
N LEU A 38 6.97 9.40 -3.54
CA LEU A 38 5.82 8.67 -2.98
C LEU A 38 6.25 7.47 -2.12
N ALA A 39 7.32 6.77 -2.49
CA ALA A 39 7.91 5.70 -1.68
C ALA A 39 8.43 6.24 -0.33
N SER A 40 9.05 7.41 -0.34
CA SER A 40 9.53 8.08 0.87
C SER A 40 8.37 8.48 1.78
N LEU A 41 7.29 9.05 1.23
CA LEU A 41 6.07 9.39 1.98
C LEU A 41 5.43 8.13 2.58
N ARG A 42 5.36 7.03 1.83
CA ARG A 42 4.88 5.74 2.36
C ARG A 42 5.72 5.28 3.53
N ALA A 43 7.04 5.31 3.40
CA ALA A 43 7.95 4.90 4.47
C ALA A 43 7.77 5.74 5.74
N LEU A 44 7.58 7.04 5.61
CA LEU A 44 7.35 7.95 6.75
C LEU A 44 6.02 7.66 7.45
N LEU A 45 4.93 7.58 6.69
CA LEU A 45 3.58 7.43 7.23
C LEU A 45 3.32 6.00 7.72
N GLU A 46 3.63 4.99 6.91
CA GLU A 46 3.22 3.61 7.16
C GLU A 46 4.06 2.95 8.26
N VAL A 47 5.34 3.28 8.37
CA VAL A 47 6.19 2.82 9.49
C VAL A 47 5.68 3.39 10.82
N GLU A 48 5.30 4.66 10.86
CA GLU A 48 4.74 5.27 12.07
C GLU A 48 3.37 4.70 12.41
N LEU A 49 2.50 4.49 11.41
CA LEU A 49 1.20 3.83 11.60
C LEU A 49 1.36 2.42 12.18
N ALA A 50 2.32 1.64 11.67
CA ALA A 50 2.58 0.29 12.17
C ALA A 50 3.10 0.30 13.62
N SER A 51 4.05 1.20 13.96
CA SER A 51 4.53 1.36 15.33
C SER A 51 3.40 1.69 16.30
N ARG A 52 2.52 2.63 15.94
CA ARG A 52 1.34 2.99 16.75
C ARG A 52 0.33 1.85 16.87
N ALA A 53 0.24 0.98 15.86
CA ALA A 53 -0.65 -0.17 15.89
C ALA A 53 -0.15 -1.30 16.80
N LEU A 54 1.17 -1.44 16.98
CA LEU A 54 1.81 -2.54 17.70
C LEU A 54 1.23 -2.79 19.11
N PRO A 55 1.05 -1.79 19.99
CA PRO A 55 0.49 -2.01 21.34
C PRO A 55 -0.96 -2.54 21.31
N ARG A 56 -1.63 -2.50 20.16
CA ARG A 56 -3.02 -2.93 19.95
C ARG A 56 -3.13 -4.14 19.02
N ALA A 57 -1.99 -4.79 18.72
CA ALA A 57 -1.92 -5.95 17.88
C ALA A 57 -2.25 -7.24 18.66
N HIS A 58 -3.51 -7.38 19.06
CA HIS A 58 -3.99 -8.61 19.71
C HIS A 58 -4.07 -9.79 18.73
N MET A 59 -4.10 -11.02 19.26
CA MET A 59 -4.12 -12.25 18.45
C MET A 59 -5.20 -12.23 17.36
N ALA A 60 -6.40 -11.75 17.66
CA ALA A 60 -7.47 -11.64 16.66
C ALA A 60 -7.12 -10.75 15.45
N LEU A 61 -6.30 -9.69 15.63
CA LEU A 61 -5.77 -8.91 14.52
C LEU A 61 -4.75 -9.71 13.74
N ILE A 62 -3.85 -10.38 14.43
CA ILE A 62 -2.78 -11.19 13.80
C ILE A 62 -3.39 -12.29 12.95
N ASP A 63 -4.40 -13.02 13.46
CA ASP A 63 -5.12 -14.06 12.72
C ASP A 63 -5.83 -13.50 11.49
N ARG A 64 -6.46 -12.33 11.63
CA ARG A 64 -7.05 -11.61 10.49
C ARG A 64 -6.01 -11.26 9.44
N LEU A 65 -4.86 -10.71 9.85
CA LEU A 65 -3.77 -10.37 8.93
C LEU A 65 -3.19 -11.63 8.26
N GLN A 66 -3.06 -12.75 8.95
CA GLN A 66 -2.65 -14.02 8.36
C GLN A 66 -3.64 -14.49 7.29
N THR A 67 -4.95 -14.40 7.57
CA THR A 67 -6.00 -14.73 6.59
C THR A 67 -5.91 -13.85 5.36
N ILE A 68 -5.68 -12.53 5.53
CA ILE A 68 -5.52 -11.61 4.41
C ILE A 68 -4.23 -11.93 3.63
N ASN A 69 -3.13 -12.26 4.31
CA ASN A 69 -1.89 -12.64 3.66
C ASN A 69 -2.03 -13.95 2.84
N GLY A 70 -2.87 -14.88 3.29
CA GLY A 70 -3.26 -16.05 2.49
C GLY A 70 -3.90 -15.65 1.16
N ARG A 71 -4.82 -14.67 1.17
CA ARG A 71 -5.42 -14.12 -0.06
C ARG A 71 -4.40 -13.47 -1.00
N VAL A 72 -3.34 -12.85 -0.45
CA VAL A 72 -2.21 -12.33 -1.25
C VAL A 72 -1.51 -13.47 -1.97
N ALA A 73 -1.20 -14.56 -1.25
CA ALA A 73 -0.55 -15.74 -1.83
C ALA A 73 -1.42 -16.40 -2.92
N ASP A 74 -2.72 -16.54 -2.67
CA ASP A 74 -3.68 -17.08 -3.63
C ASP A 74 -3.74 -16.22 -4.91
N ALA A 75 -3.75 -14.90 -4.76
CA ALA A 75 -3.75 -13.97 -5.90
C ALA A 75 -2.47 -14.08 -6.74
N VAL A 76 -1.31 -14.30 -6.10
CA VAL A 76 -0.05 -14.57 -6.81
C VAL A 76 -0.13 -15.89 -7.56
N ALA A 77 -0.62 -16.97 -6.93
CA ALA A 77 -0.78 -18.27 -7.56
C ALA A 77 -1.73 -18.24 -8.76
N MET A 78 -2.83 -17.48 -8.64
CA MET A 78 -3.83 -17.28 -9.70
C MET A 78 -3.36 -16.30 -10.79
N ARG A 79 -2.24 -15.62 -10.59
CA ARG A 79 -1.72 -14.57 -11.47
C ARG A 79 -2.71 -13.41 -11.69
N ASP A 80 -3.44 -13.05 -10.64
CA ASP A 80 -4.48 -12.00 -10.67
C ASP A 80 -3.95 -10.71 -9.99
N PRO A 81 -3.52 -9.71 -10.78
CA PRO A 81 -2.97 -8.46 -10.23
C PRO A 81 -4.01 -7.65 -9.47
N VAL A 82 -5.27 -7.72 -9.84
CA VAL A 82 -6.34 -6.94 -9.18
C VAL A 82 -6.60 -7.49 -7.79
N ARG A 83 -6.70 -8.81 -7.66
CA ARG A 83 -6.84 -9.49 -6.36
C ARG A 83 -5.62 -9.27 -5.49
N TYR A 84 -4.41 -9.34 -6.08
CA TYR A 84 -3.17 -9.07 -5.36
C TYR A 84 -3.15 -7.67 -4.77
N ILE A 85 -3.37 -6.63 -5.58
CA ILE A 85 -3.34 -5.24 -5.13
C ILE A 85 -4.40 -5.01 -4.04
N ARG A 86 -5.61 -5.53 -4.22
CA ARG A 86 -6.69 -5.41 -3.23
C ARG A 86 -6.31 -6.07 -1.90
N ALA A 87 -5.85 -7.32 -1.93
CA ALA A 87 -5.47 -8.05 -0.73
C ALA A 87 -4.27 -7.40 -0.01
N ASN A 88 -3.28 -6.90 -0.77
CA ASN A 88 -2.14 -6.18 -0.23
C ASN A 88 -2.58 -4.89 0.49
N LEU A 89 -3.44 -4.08 -0.11
CA LEU A 89 -3.97 -2.87 0.52
C LEU A 89 -4.83 -3.20 1.74
N ASP A 90 -5.65 -4.27 1.67
CA ASP A 90 -6.44 -4.75 2.81
C ASP A 90 -5.56 -5.14 4.00
N PHE A 91 -4.40 -5.77 3.75
CA PHE A 91 -3.44 -6.14 4.79
C PHE A 91 -2.93 -4.91 5.54
N HIS A 92 -2.38 -3.96 4.81
CA HIS A 92 -1.84 -2.72 5.38
C HIS A 92 -2.93 -1.92 6.09
N ARG A 93 -4.09 -1.73 5.46
CA ARG A 93 -5.20 -0.99 6.04
C ARG A 93 -5.71 -1.63 7.33
N ALA A 94 -5.83 -2.96 7.38
CA ALA A 94 -6.27 -3.67 8.59
C ALA A 94 -5.31 -3.46 9.77
N LEU A 95 -3.99 -3.40 9.50
CA LEU A 95 -2.98 -3.08 10.51
C LEU A 95 -3.10 -1.61 10.94
N TYR A 96 -3.10 -0.68 10.00
CA TYR A 96 -3.01 0.76 10.29
C TYR A 96 -4.27 1.35 10.92
N LEU A 97 -5.43 0.73 10.74
CA LEU A 97 -6.64 1.07 11.49
C LEU A 97 -6.44 0.96 13.01
N ARG A 98 -5.47 0.14 13.48
CA ARG A 98 -5.15 0.00 14.91
C ARG A 98 -4.23 1.11 15.43
N ALA A 99 -3.64 1.92 14.56
CA ALA A 99 -2.82 3.06 14.95
C ALA A 99 -3.60 4.15 15.69
N GLN A 100 -4.92 4.21 15.52
CA GLN A 100 -5.79 5.29 16.02
C GLN A 100 -5.30 6.69 15.60
N ALA A 101 -4.80 6.78 14.37
CA ALA A 101 -4.26 7.99 13.78
C ALA A 101 -4.96 8.29 12.42
N PRO A 102 -6.24 8.70 12.45
CA PRO A 102 -7.06 8.79 11.23
C PRO A 102 -6.50 9.79 10.20
N ALA A 103 -5.89 10.89 10.63
CA ALA A 103 -5.28 11.86 9.73
C ALA A 103 -4.08 11.26 8.97
N MET A 104 -3.21 10.51 9.67
CA MET A 104 -2.08 9.83 9.02
C MET A 104 -2.55 8.75 8.06
N LEU A 105 -3.58 7.99 8.44
CA LEU A 105 -4.15 6.95 7.57
C LEU A 105 -4.75 7.57 6.30
N ALA A 106 -5.50 8.67 6.42
CA ALA A 106 -6.06 9.36 5.26
C ALA A 106 -4.96 9.85 4.30
N MET A 107 -3.85 10.37 4.83
CA MET A 107 -2.69 10.75 4.01
C MET A 107 -2.04 9.54 3.32
N ALA A 108 -1.87 8.43 4.03
CA ALA A 108 -1.34 7.19 3.43
C ALA A 108 -2.27 6.67 2.31
N GLU A 109 -3.58 6.68 2.52
CA GLU A 109 -4.57 6.28 1.52
C GLU A 109 -4.52 7.17 0.26
N THR A 110 -4.29 8.49 0.43
CA THR A 110 -4.07 9.41 -0.71
C THR A 110 -2.79 9.06 -1.49
N VAL A 111 -1.70 8.73 -0.80
CA VAL A 111 -0.46 8.27 -1.46
C VAL A 111 -0.69 6.96 -2.20
N TRP A 112 -1.44 6.01 -1.64
CA TRP A 112 -1.80 4.76 -2.32
C TRP A 112 -2.59 4.99 -3.61
N LEU A 113 -3.54 5.94 -3.59
CA LEU A 113 -4.31 6.31 -4.79
C LEU A 113 -3.41 6.84 -5.90
N GLN A 114 -2.44 7.68 -5.57
CA GLN A 114 -1.48 8.22 -6.55
C GLN A 114 -0.58 7.13 -7.16
N LEU A 115 -0.25 6.10 -6.39
CA LEU A 115 0.54 4.95 -6.84
C LEU A 115 -0.29 3.89 -7.59
N GLY A 116 -1.61 3.99 -7.57
CA GLY A 116 -2.52 2.99 -8.15
C GLY A 116 -2.13 2.51 -9.54
N PRO A 117 -1.83 3.39 -10.51
CA PRO A 117 -1.41 3.00 -11.86
C PRO A 117 -0.12 2.16 -11.89
N THR A 118 0.84 2.45 -11.01
CA THR A 118 2.14 1.77 -10.96
C THR A 118 2.08 0.41 -10.28
N MET A 119 1.10 0.18 -9.41
CA MET A 119 0.95 -1.09 -8.69
C MET A 119 0.72 -2.27 -9.62
N ARG A 120 0.06 -2.05 -10.76
CA ARG A 120 -0.12 -3.10 -11.78
C ARG A 120 1.19 -3.45 -12.50
N ALA A 121 2.01 -2.46 -12.82
CA ALA A 121 3.33 -2.65 -13.41
C ALA A 121 4.26 -3.34 -12.42
N LEU A 122 4.19 -2.96 -11.14
CA LEU A 122 4.92 -3.60 -10.05
C LEU A 122 4.59 -5.09 -9.94
N TYR A 123 3.31 -5.45 -9.97
CA TYR A 123 2.90 -6.86 -9.94
C TYR A 123 3.53 -7.65 -11.10
N GLY A 124 3.63 -7.07 -12.29
CA GLY A 124 4.29 -7.70 -13.43
C GLY A 124 5.77 -8.00 -13.20
N LYS A 125 6.48 -7.13 -12.46
CA LYS A 125 7.88 -7.32 -12.07
C LYS A 125 8.02 -8.32 -10.91
N LEU A 126 7.17 -8.25 -9.89
CA LEU A 126 7.17 -9.16 -8.73
C LEU A 126 6.88 -10.62 -9.13
N ARG A 127 6.09 -10.84 -10.17
CA ARG A 127 5.78 -12.20 -10.68
C ARG A 127 7.01 -12.99 -11.13
N LYS A 128 8.10 -12.30 -11.47
CA LYS A 128 9.37 -12.91 -11.91
C LYS A 128 10.32 -13.20 -10.75
N ALA A 129 10.03 -12.69 -9.57
CA ALA A 129 10.80 -12.88 -8.34
C ALA A 129 9.98 -13.70 -7.33
N GLU A 130 10.64 -14.31 -6.34
CA GLU A 130 9.93 -14.88 -5.19
C GLU A 130 9.07 -13.80 -4.54
N PRO A 131 7.82 -14.14 -4.12
CA PRO A 131 6.95 -13.17 -3.48
C PRO A 131 7.65 -12.61 -2.23
N PRO A 132 7.61 -11.28 -2.05
CA PRO A 132 8.28 -10.63 -0.92
C PRO A 132 7.80 -11.24 0.39
N GLN A 133 8.76 -11.63 1.23
CA GLN A 133 8.45 -12.25 2.54
C GLN A 133 8.09 -11.23 3.61
N TYR A 134 7.95 -9.94 3.26
CA TYR A 134 7.79 -8.85 4.22
C TYR A 134 6.54 -8.96 5.07
N HIS A 135 5.40 -9.36 4.51
CA HIS A 135 4.19 -9.61 5.31
C HIS A 135 4.43 -10.67 6.39
N ARG A 136 5.24 -11.71 6.10
CA ARG A 136 5.61 -12.71 7.12
C ARG A 136 6.49 -12.12 8.21
N LEU A 137 7.43 -11.24 7.85
CA LEU A 137 8.27 -10.52 8.81
C LEU A 137 7.44 -9.55 9.67
N ILE A 138 6.50 -8.82 9.07
CA ILE A 138 5.55 -7.97 9.79
C ILE A 138 4.75 -8.80 10.80
N LEU A 139 4.18 -9.92 10.38
CA LEU A 139 3.42 -10.82 11.26
C LEU A 139 4.28 -11.39 12.40
N ALA A 140 5.54 -11.76 12.11
CA ALA A 140 6.47 -12.24 13.13
C ALA A 140 6.80 -11.16 14.16
N ALA A 141 7.10 -9.93 13.71
CA ALA A 141 7.37 -8.80 14.57
C ALA A 141 6.17 -8.41 15.44
N LEU A 142 4.95 -8.43 14.88
CA LEU A 142 3.71 -8.18 15.64
C LEU A 142 3.50 -9.24 16.74
N LYS A 143 3.76 -10.52 16.45
CA LYS A 143 3.65 -11.61 17.43
C LYS A 143 4.67 -11.49 18.56
N ALA A 144 5.87 -11.03 18.23
CA ALA A 144 6.97 -10.89 19.19
C ALA A 144 6.92 -9.56 19.97
N GLY A 145 6.08 -8.60 19.57
CA GLY A 145 6.15 -7.23 20.11
C GLY A 145 7.43 -6.50 19.72
N ASP A 146 8.10 -6.92 18.63
CA ASP A 146 9.37 -6.37 18.16
C ASP A 146 9.12 -5.12 17.31
N GLU A 147 9.16 -3.94 17.95
CA GLU A 147 8.98 -2.67 17.24
C GLU A 147 10.09 -2.38 16.21
N PRO A 148 11.39 -2.51 16.52
CA PRO A 148 12.44 -2.30 15.54
C PRO A 148 12.30 -3.21 14.30
N GLY A 149 12.03 -4.49 14.50
CA GLY A 149 11.79 -5.45 13.43
C GLY A 149 10.55 -5.09 12.60
N LEU A 150 9.46 -4.66 13.25
CA LEU A 150 8.24 -4.21 12.58
C LEU A 150 8.50 -3.00 11.68
N ARG A 151 9.21 -1.98 12.20
CA ARG A 151 9.58 -0.78 11.46
C ARG A 151 10.42 -1.11 10.22
N LEU A 152 11.40 -2.00 10.38
CA LEU A 152 12.25 -2.44 9.27
C LEU A 152 11.45 -3.21 8.23
N ALA A 153 10.61 -4.16 8.66
CA ALA A 153 9.81 -4.98 7.76
C ALA A 153 8.83 -4.15 6.95
N VAL A 154 8.10 -3.22 7.58
CA VAL A 154 7.16 -2.32 6.90
C VAL A 154 7.90 -1.39 5.93
N ARG A 155 9.01 -0.77 6.36
CA ARG A 155 9.82 0.08 5.48
C ARG A 155 10.26 -0.68 4.23
N SER A 156 10.78 -1.89 4.41
CA SER A 156 11.27 -2.71 3.30
C SER A 156 10.13 -3.09 2.35
N ASP A 157 8.97 -3.47 2.89
CA ASP A 157 7.79 -3.83 2.10
C ASP A 157 7.30 -2.67 1.22
N VAL A 158 7.13 -1.48 1.80
CA VAL A 158 6.56 -0.34 1.08
C VAL A 158 7.53 0.35 0.12
N THR A 159 8.85 0.15 0.27
CA THR A 159 9.85 0.82 -0.57
C THR A 159 10.47 -0.08 -1.63
N GLN A 160 10.71 -1.36 -1.33
CA GLN A 160 11.46 -2.22 -2.25
C GLN A 160 10.71 -2.46 -3.57
N GLY A 161 9.41 -2.69 -3.50
CA GLY A 161 8.60 -2.87 -4.70
C GLY A 161 8.66 -1.65 -5.62
N LEU A 162 8.59 -0.45 -5.08
CA LEU A 162 8.60 0.80 -5.83
C LEU A 162 9.98 1.09 -6.44
N ARG A 163 11.06 0.76 -5.76
CA ARG A 163 12.43 0.87 -6.31
C ARG A 163 12.65 0.03 -7.56
N LEU A 164 11.97 -1.11 -7.67
CA LEU A 164 11.99 -1.93 -8.89
C LEU A 164 11.31 -1.25 -10.09
N LEU A 165 10.49 -0.23 -9.87
CA LEU A 165 9.83 0.53 -10.93
C LEU A 165 10.62 1.78 -11.32
N ALA A 166 11.40 2.35 -10.39
CA ALA A 166 12.23 3.54 -10.64
C ALA A 166 13.49 3.22 -11.48
N ASN A 167 13.92 1.95 -11.51
CA ASN A 167 15.00 1.42 -12.32
C ASN A 167 14.44 0.67 -13.55
#